data_491c909d6ffe8626126006f8ab8b23a7
#
_entry.id   491c909d6ffe8626126006f8ab8b23a7
#
_cell.length_a   1.000
_cell.length_b   1.000
_cell.length_c   1.000
_cell.angle_alpha   90.00
_cell.angle_beta   90.00
_cell.angle_gamma   90.00
#
_symmetry.space_group_name_H-M   'P 1'
#
loop_
_entity.id
_entity.type
_entity.pdbx_description
1 polymer ?
#
loop_
_entity_poly.entity_id
_entity_poly.type
_entity_poly.pdbx_seq_one_letter_code
_entity_poly.pdbx_strand_id
1 'polypeptide(L)'
;SSNNSDLGGNTQTDYPDFDISQIELAKAALRNVESRGGGGYTARGPVVKKGSNKGDRAVGAYQVMPKNIPSWTREHVGKEMTVQEFLNDPQAQDIVVENELAKNFEKYGKIEDAISVWFTGRPLKKAKKANASDGSIGVPEYLSRWSEEFDTLVEKDK
;
A
#
# COMPACT_ATOMS: atom_id res chain seq x y z
N SER A 1 -27.95 -17.42 -10.14
CA SER A 1 -27.81 -17.68 -9.65
C SER A 1 -27.63 -17.59 -9.51
N SER A 2 -27.65 -17.38 -9.94
CA SER A 2 -27.38 -17.57 -9.44
C SER A 2 -27.04 -17.42 -9.26
N ASN A 3 -27.15 -17.19 -9.63
CA ASN A 3 -26.74 -17.27 -9.02
C ASN A 3 -26.33 -17.09 -8.76
N ASN A 4 -26.42 -16.93 -8.99
CA ASN A 4 -25.96 -16.97 -8.27
C ASN A 4 -25.58 -16.82 -7.85
N SER A 5 -25.65 -16.79 -8.07
CA SER A 5 -25.18 -16.91 -7.31
C SER A 5 -24.74 -16.78 -6.89
N ASP A 6 -24.89 -16.71 -7.16
CA ASP A 6 -24.35 -16.78 -6.48
C ASP A 6 -23.94 -16.63 -6.25
N LEU A 7 -24.15 -16.48 -6.57
CA LEU A 7 -23.62 -16.43 -6.01
C LEU A 7 -23.14 -16.27 -5.58
N GLY A 8 -23.40 -16.20 -5.71
CA GLY A 8 -22.79 -16.22 -5.07
C GLY A 8 -22.05 -15.84 -4.62
N GLY A 9 -22.25 -16.03 -4.70
CA GLY A 9 -21.51 -15.96 -4.16
C GLY A 9 -20.76 -15.47 -3.88
N ASN A 10 -20.99 -15.59 -4.05
CA ASN A 10 -20.30 -15.38 -3.64
C ASN A 10 -19.29 -15.03 -3.47
N THR A 11 -19.34 -15.44 -4.44
CA THR A 11 -18.06 -15.15 -4.06
C THR A 11 -17.87 -13.80 -3.45
N GLN A 12 -18.04 -13.79 -2.29
CA GLN A 12 -17.80 -12.63 -1.49
C GLN A 12 -16.35 -12.33 -1.45
N THR A 13 -15.99 -11.11 -1.77
CA THR A 13 -14.67 -10.65 -1.48
C THR A 13 -14.64 -10.14 -0.05
N ASP A 14 -13.58 -10.44 0.67
CA ASP A 14 -13.39 -9.95 2.03
C ASP A 14 -12.88 -8.52 2.06
N TYR A 15 -12.82 -7.86 0.91
CA TYR A 15 -12.24 -6.54 0.77
C TYR A 15 -13.28 -5.51 0.35
N PRO A 16 -13.12 -4.26 0.77
CA PRO A 16 -14.13 -3.25 0.50
C PRO A 16 -14.25 -2.92 -0.98
N ASP A 17 -15.43 -2.49 -1.39
CA ASP A 17 -15.61 -1.84 -2.67
C ASP A 17 -14.83 -0.52 -2.65
N PHE A 18 -14.25 -0.18 -3.78
CA PHE A 18 -13.41 1.01 -3.86
C PHE A 18 -13.65 1.74 -5.17
N ASP A 19 -13.80 3.05 -5.07
CA ASP A 19 -13.84 3.94 -6.22
C ASP A 19 -12.63 4.88 -6.16
N ILE A 20 -12.08 5.25 -7.31
CA ILE A 20 -10.86 6.07 -7.35
C ILE A 20 -11.05 7.43 -6.66
N SER A 21 -12.29 7.93 -6.55
CA SER A 21 -12.56 9.16 -5.79
C SER A 21 -12.24 9.00 -4.31
N GLN A 22 -12.07 7.77 -3.82
CA GLN A 22 -11.73 7.47 -2.43
C GLN A 22 -10.22 7.34 -2.21
N ILE A 23 -9.40 7.79 -3.18
CA ILE A 23 -7.95 7.60 -3.11
C ILE A 23 -7.33 8.26 -1.87
N GLU A 24 -7.86 9.40 -1.42
CA GLU A 24 -7.36 10.05 -0.22
C GLU A 24 -7.60 9.20 1.02
N LEU A 25 -8.75 8.54 1.10
CA LEU A 25 -9.05 7.63 2.20
C LEU A 25 -8.15 6.38 2.13
N ALA A 26 -7.90 5.89 0.93
CA ALA A 26 -7.01 4.73 0.75
C ALA A 26 -5.59 5.04 1.22
N LYS A 27 -5.09 6.25 0.90
CA LYS A 27 -3.77 6.70 1.34
C LYS A 27 -3.74 6.85 2.86
N ALA A 28 -4.77 7.46 3.44
CA ALA A 28 -4.85 7.64 4.89
C ALA A 28 -4.86 6.28 5.61
N ALA A 29 -5.58 5.31 5.06
CA ALA A 29 -5.59 3.96 5.62
C ALA A 29 -4.19 3.34 5.58
N LEU A 30 -3.45 3.52 4.49
CA LEU A 30 -2.06 3.05 4.40
C LEU A 30 -1.17 3.71 5.45
N ARG A 31 -1.27 5.04 5.61
CA ARG A 31 -0.50 5.75 6.63
C ARG A 31 -0.79 5.19 8.02
N ASN A 32 -2.07 4.94 8.30
CA ASN A 32 -2.47 4.43 9.62
C ASN A 32 -1.89 3.03 9.88
N VAL A 33 -1.88 2.17 8.87
CA VAL A 33 -1.29 0.84 8.99
C VAL A 33 0.23 0.95 9.20
N GLU A 34 0.90 1.76 8.39
CA GLU A 34 2.36 1.84 8.40
C GLU A 34 2.90 2.64 9.58
N SER A 35 2.08 3.56 10.14
CA SER A 35 2.53 4.45 11.22
C SER A 35 2.31 3.87 12.61
N ARG A 36 1.89 2.63 12.73
CA ARG A 36 1.65 2.04 14.05
C ARG A 36 2.87 2.10 14.96
N GLY A 37 4.05 2.10 14.36
CA GLY A 37 5.29 2.27 15.10
C GLY A 37 5.65 3.72 15.41
N GLY A 38 4.85 4.69 14.92
CA GLY A 38 5.09 6.12 15.10
C GLY A 38 6.02 6.71 14.06
N GLY A 39 6.17 8.03 14.10
CA GLY A 39 7.13 8.75 13.29
C GLY A 39 6.59 9.41 12.02
N GLY A 40 5.47 8.97 11.47
CA GLY A 40 4.85 9.60 10.32
C GLY A 40 5.79 9.77 9.13
N TYR A 41 5.79 10.99 8.56
CA TYR A 41 6.55 11.28 7.34
C TYR A 41 8.07 11.20 7.52
N THR A 42 8.58 11.26 8.73
CA THR A 42 10.02 11.13 8.99
C THR A 42 10.39 9.74 9.52
N ALA A 43 9.45 8.82 9.55
CA ALA A 43 9.67 7.48 10.11
C ALA A 43 10.71 6.71 9.31
N ARG A 44 11.51 5.92 10.03
CA ARG A 44 12.38 4.90 9.43
C ARG A 44 12.02 3.56 10.06
N GLY A 45 11.73 2.59 9.23
CA GLY A 45 11.40 1.26 9.69
C GLY A 45 12.61 0.49 10.21
N PRO A 46 12.38 -0.73 10.69
CA PRO A 46 13.49 -1.57 11.12
C PRO A 46 14.35 -2.00 9.93
N VAL A 47 15.58 -2.36 10.23
CA VAL A 47 16.49 -2.90 9.20
C VAL A 47 15.93 -4.23 8.70
N VAL A 48 15.81 -4.36 7.39
CA VAL A 48 15.34 -5.59 6.76
C VAL A 48 16.42 -6.66 6.91
N LYS A 49 16.02 -7.83 7.38
CA LYS A 49 17.00 -8.88 7.74
C LYS A 49 17.20 -9.94 6.67
N LYS A 50 16.28 -10.04 5.71
CA LYS A 50 16.33 -11.10 4.68
C LYS A 50 15.86 -10.56 3.34
N GLY A 51 16.25 -11.26 2.27
CA GLY A 51 15.78 -10.99 0.93
C GLY A 51 16.54 -9.89 0.21
N SER A 52 15.98 -9.44 -0.90
CA SER A 52 16.64 -8.48 -1.78
C SER A 52 16.80 -7.09 -1.15
N ASN A 53 16.02 -6.79 -0.11
CA ASN A 53 16.08 -5.50 0.59
C ASN A 53 16.91 -5.58 1.88
N LYS A 54 17.64 -6.67 2.11
CA LYS A 54 18.43 -6.86 3.32
C LYS A 54 19.36 -5.67 3.55
N GLY A 55 19.34 -5.13 4.75
CA GLY A 55 20.15 -3.99 5.13
C GLY A 55 19.46 -2.66 4.94
N ASP A 56 18.35 -2.61 4.22
CA ASP A 56 17.62 -1.38 3.98
C ASP A 56 16.59 -1.14 5.08
N ARG A 57 16.14 0.11 5.17
CA ARG A 57 15.05 0.51 6.07
C ARG A 57 14.01 1.26 5.25
N ALA A 58 12.76 0.81 5.34
CA ALA A 58 11.65 1.53 4.72
C ALA A 58 11.53 2.92 5.36
N VAL A 59 11.10 3.91 4.59
CA VAL A 59 11.09 5.31 5.06
C VAL A 59 9.77 5.98 4.79
N GLY A 60 9.44 6.93 5.68
CA GLY A 60 8.33 7.84 5.52
C GLY A 60 7.00 7.28 6.00
N ALA A 61 5.95 8.06 5.77
CA ALA A 61 4.60 7.74 6.25
C ALA A 61 4.04 6.47 5.61
N TYR A 62 4.50 6.13 4.43
CA TYR A 62 4.02 4.99 3.66
C TYR A 62 5.02 3.84 3.60
N GLN A 63 6.16 3.98 4.27
CA GLN A 63 7.21 2.97 4.36
C GLN A 63 7.69 2.51 2.98
N VAL A 64 8.25 3.44 2.23
CA VAL A 64 8.80 3.20 0.90
C VAL A 64 10.23 2.66 1.03
N MET A 65 10.54 1.61 0.26
CA MET A 65 11.90 1.10 0.25
C MET A 65 12.84 2.06 -0.48
N PRO A 66 14.04 2.32 0.05
CA PRO A 66 14.95 3.30 -0.53
C PRO A 66 15.26 3.09 -2.01
N LYS A 67 15.34 1.84 -2.44
CA LYS A 67 15.66 1.53 -3.84
C LYS A 67 14.62 2.06 -4.84
N ASN A 68 13.39 2.29 -4.37
CA ASN A 68 12.31 2.77 -5.23
C ASN A 68 12.26 4.30 -5.31
N ILE A 69 12.89 4.99 -4.38
CA ILE A 69 12.75 6.44 -4.27
C ILE A 69 13.23 7.19 -5.51
N PRO A 70 14.45 6.92 -6.05
CA PRO A 70 14.88 7.68 -7.22
C PRO A 70 13.97 7.52 -8.43
N SER A 71 13.57 6.29 -8.74
CA SER A 71 12.74 6.04 -9.94
C SER A 71 11.31 6.53 -9.75
N TRP A 72 10.71 6.32 -8.59
CA TRP A 72 9.35 6.73 -8.34
C TRP A 72 9.21 8.25 -8.24
N THR A 73 10.19 8.92 -7.65
CA THR A 73 10.15 10.39 -7.59
C THR A 73 10.40 11.00 -8.97
N ARG A 74 11.28 10.40 -9.77
CA ARG A 74 11.47 10.82 -11.15
C ARG A 74 10.18 10.68 -11.95
N GLU A 75 9.48 9.55 -11.79
CA GLU A 75 8.24 9.28 -12.52
C GLU A 75 7.09 10.16 -12.06
N HIS A 76 6.89 10.30 -10.75
CA HIS A 76 5.66 10.89 -10.21
C HIS A 76 5.82 12.34 -9.74
N VAL A 77 7.01 12.73 -9.31
CA VAL A 77 7.26 14.08 -8.81
C VAL A 77 7.92 14.96 -9.87
N GLY A 78 8.59 14.33 -10.83
CA GLY A 78 9.25 15.06 -11.91
C GLY A 78 10.71 15.35 -11.65
N LYS A 79 11.25 14.90 -10.52
CA LYS A 79 12.68 15.02 -10.24
C LYS A 79 13.14 13.85 -9.37
N GLU A 80 14.34 13.39 -9.63
CA GLU A 80 14.92 12.30 -8.85
C GLU A 80 15.33 12.82 -7.46
N MET A 81 14.84 12.16 -6.40
CA MET A 81 15.10 12.58 -5.04
C MET A 81 15.98 11.57 -4.30
N THR A 82 16.79 12.05 -3.39
CA THR A 82 17.49 11.18 -2.43
C THR A 82 16.53 10.77 -1.32
N VAL A 83 16.94 9.78 -0.53
CA VAL A 83 16.16 9.36 0.64
C VAL A 83 15.92 10.54 1.59
N GLN A 84 16.95 11.33 1.86
CA GLN A 84 16.81 12.44 2.80
C GLN A 84 15.88 13.53 2.27
N GLU A 85 15.97 13.83 0.98
CA GLU A 85 15.04 14.78 0.35
C GLU A 85 13.61 14.30 0.46
N PHE A 86 13.40 13.01 0.20
CA PHE A 86 12.08 12.40 0.26
C PHE A 86 11.50 12.44 1.67
N LEU A 87 12.33 12.12 2.68
CA LEU A 87 11.91 12.19 4.09
C LEU A 87 11.54 13.62 4.51
N ASN A 88 12.15 14.62 3.91
CA ASN A 88 11.88 16.02 4.21
C ASN A 88 10.73 16.60 3.39
N ASP A 89 10.07 15.80 2.56
CA ASP A 89 9.05 16.27 1.63
C ASP A 89 7.78 15.43 1.72
N PRO A 90 6.89 15.71 2.69
CA PRO A 90 5.64 14.96 2.83
C PRO A 90 4.78 14.97 1.57
N GLN A 91 4.77 16.09 0.85
CA GLN A 91 3.97 16.18 -0.38
C GLN A 91 4.47 15.22 -1.44
N ALA A 92 5.79 15.07 -1.58
CA ALA A 92 6.36 14.10 -2.51
C ALA A 92 5.98 12.67 -2.11
N GLN A 93 5.97 12.36 -0.82
CA GLN A 93 5.53 11.05 -0.34
C GLN A 93 4.08 10.77 -0.71
N ASP A 94 3.20 11.75 -0.50
CA ASP A 94 1.78 11.63 -0.85
C ASP A 94 1.59 11.43 -2.37
N ILE A 95 2.31 12.19 -3.18
CA ILE A 95 2.21 12.10 -4.64
C ILE A 95 2.66 10.72 -5.13
N VAL A 96 3.75 10.22 -4.61
CA VAL A 96 4.28 8.91 -5.01
C VAL A 96 3.28 7.80 -4.70
N VAL A 97 2.76 7.75 -3.47
CA VAL A 97 1.82 6.69 -3.11
C VAL A 97 0.53 6.80 -3.90
N GLU A 98 0.02 8.01 -4.07
CA GLU A 98 -1.22 8.21 -4.83
C GLU A 98 -1.09 7.68 -6.25
N ASN A 99 -0.01 8.05 -6.94
CA ASN A 99 0.17 7.67 -8.33
C ASN A 99 0.50 6.19 -8.48
N GLU A 100 1.25 5.60 -7.55
CA GLU A 100 1.49 4.16 -7.58
C GLU A 100 0.20 3.37 -7.34
N LEU A 101 -0.61 3.77 -6.36
CA LEU A 101 -1.89 3.10 -6.12
C LEU A 101 -2.83 3.24 -7.31
N ALA A 102 -2.95 4.44 -7.86
CA ALA A 102 -3.83 4.69 -9.00
C ALA A 102 -3.41 3.86 -10.21
N LYS A 103 -2.10 3.82 -10.49
CA LYS A 103 -1.55 3.04 -11.60
C LYS A 103 -1.88 1.56 -11.45
N ASN A 104 -1.71 1.03 -10.26
CA ASN A 104 -1.97 -0.39 -10.00
C ASN A 104 -3.46 -0.70 -9.94
N PHE A 105 -4.26 0.21 -9.42
CA PHE A 105 -5.71 0.04 -9.45
C PHE A 105 -6.23 0.01 -10.90
N GLU A 106 -5.72 0.87 -11.74
CA GLU A 106 -6.08 0.85 -13.15
C GLU A 106 -5.66 -0.47 -13.82
N LYS A 107 -4.45 -0.94 -13.50
CA LYS A 107 -3.91 -2.16 -14.10
C LYS A 107 -4.70 -3.40 -13.71
N TYR A 108 -5.04 -3.54 -12.43
CA TYR A 108 -5.63 -4.77 -11.90
C TYR A 108 -7.14 -4.69 -11.67
N GLY A 109 -7.70 -3.49 -11.58
CA GLY A 109 -9.13 -3.29 -11.42
C GLY A 109 -9.67 -3.54 -10.01
N LYS A 110 -8.80 -3.88 -9.05
CA LYS A 110 -9.20 -4.19 -7.67
C LYS A 110 -8.26 -3.51 -6.71
N ILE A 111 -8.85 -2.89 -5.66
CA ILE A 111 -8.02 -2.18 -4.67
C ILE A 111 -7.13 -3.15 -3.88
N GLU A 112 -7.62 -4.34 -3.59
CA GLU A 112 -6.80 -5.31 -2.87
C GLU A 112 -5.55 -5.71 -3.64
N ASP A 113 -5.62 -5.74 -4.97
CA ASP A 113 -4.43 -5.99 -5.79
C ASP A 113 -3.47 -4.80 -5.74
N ALA A 114 -3.98 -3.58 -5.81
CA ALA A 114 -3.14 -2.38 -5.73
C ALA A 114 -2.42 -2.29 -4.39
N ILE A 115 -3.13 -2.56 -3.29
CA ILE A 115 -2.53 -2.56 -1.95
C ILE A 115 -1.51 -3.70 -1.81
N SER A 116 -1.82 -4.87 -2.36
CA SER A 116 -0.88 -6.00 -2.35
C SER A 116 0.41 -5.66 -3.10
N VAL A 117 0.29 -5.01 -4.28
CA VAL A 117 1.47 -4.57 -5.05
C VAL A 117 2.28 -3.56 -4.25
N TRP A 118 1.61 -2.62 -3.57
CA TRP A 118 2.30 -1.67 -2.72
C TRP A 118 3.13 -2.39 -1.64
N PHE A 119 2.54 -3.37 -0.99
CA PHE A 119 3.19 -4.07 0.13
C PHE A 119 4.25 -5.07 -0.34
N THR A 120 4.00 -5.82 -1.43
CA THR A 120 4.85 -6.96 -1.80
C THR A 120 5.46 -6.86 -3.20
N GLY A 121 5.00 -5.93 -4.04
CA GLY A 121 5.37 -5.87 -5.44
C GLY A 121 4.55 -6.81 -6.33
N ARG A 122 3.59 -7.56 -5.77
CA ARG A 122 2.81 -8.56 -6.50
C ARG A 122 1.32 -8.39 -6.23
N PRO A 123 0.45 -8.64 -7.23
CA PRO A 123 -0.99 -8.68 -6.96
C PRO A 123 -1.32 -9.82 -6.02
N LEU A 124 -2.50 -9.75 -5.39
CA LEU A 124 -2.86 -10.58 -4.25
C LEU A 124 -2.69 -12.08 -4.50
N LYS A 125 -3.20 -12.59 -5.61
CA LYS A 125 -3.12 -14.02 -5.89
C LYS A 125 -1.68 -14.51 -5.94
N LYS A 126 -0.82 -13.76 -6.63
CA LYS A 126 0.61 -14.10 -6.73
C LYS A 126 1.33 -13.93 -5.41
N ALA A 127 0.97 -12.90 -4.65
CA ALA A 127 1.55 -12.67 -3.33
C ALA A 127 1.22 -13.80 -2.37
N LYS A 128 -0.04 -14.25 -2.36
CA LYS A 128 -0.45 -15.39 -1.53
C LYS A 128 0.29 -16.66 -1.93
N LYS A 129 0.39 -16.92 -3.23
CA LYS A 129 1.07 -18.13 -3.74
C LYS A 129 2.54 -18.14 -3.33
N ALA A 130 3.17 -16.97 -3.31
CA ALA A 130 4.59 -16.83 -2.92
C ALA A 130 4.76 -16.73 -1.40
N ASN A 131 3.66 -16.72 -0.64
CA ASN A 131 3.69 -16.53 0.81
C ASN A 131 4.43 -15.24 1.19
N ALA A 132 4.18 -14.17 0.43
CA ALA A 132 4.90 -12.91 0.58
C ALA A 132 4.58 -12.22 1.90
N SER A 133 5.59 -11.64 2.51
CA SER A 133 5.44 -10.90 3.77
C SER A 133 6.56 -9.87 3.88
N ASP A 134 6.46 -8.99 4.88
CA ASP A 134 7.53 -8.03 5.20
C ASP A 134 8.51 -8.58 6.24
N GLY A 135 8.39 -9.89 6.55
CA GLY A 135 9.17 -10.52 7.61
C GLY A 135 8.43 -10.53 8.95
N SER A 136 7.35 -9.80 9.05
CA SER A 136 6.54 -9.66 10.26
C SER A 136 5.13 -10.19 10.03
N ILE A 137 4.45 -9.71 8.98
CA ILE A 137 3.10 -10.16 8.65
C ILE A 137 3.03 -10.52 7.17
N GLY A 138 2.12 -11.42 6.83
CA GLY A 138 1.84 -11.76 5.46
C GLY A 138 0.82 -10.83 4.83
N VAL A 139 0.60 -10.99 3.53
CA VAL A 139 -0.30 -10.12 2.78
C VAL A 139 -1.75 -10.20 3.25
N PRO A 140 -2.30 -11.37 3.64
CA PRO A 140 -3.69 -11.39 4.12
C PRO A 140 -3.89 -10.55 5.38
N GLU A 141 -2.96 -10.59 6.33
CA GLU A 141 -3.06 -9.79 7.54
C GLU A 141 -2.90 -8.30 7.22
N TYR A 142 -1.96 -7.95 6.35
CA TYR A 142 -1.76 -6.56 5.94
C TYR A 142 -3.04 -6.00 5.31
N LEU A 143 -3.65 -6.74 4.40
CA LEU A 143 -4.89 -6.33 3.75
C LEU A 143 -6.04 -6.22 4.74
N SER A 144 -6.11 -7.12 5.71
CA SER A 144 -7.13 -7.04 6.75
C SER A 144 -7.00 -5.76 7.55
N ARG A 145 -5.79 -5.40 7.94
CA ARG A 145 -5.52 -4.14 8.67
C ARG A 145 -5.86 -2.92 7.82
N TRP A 146 -5.44 -2.93 6.57
CA TRP A 146 -5.75 -1.83 5.66
C TRP A 146 -7.26 -1.66 5.48
N SER A 147 -7.96 -2.78 5.28
CA SER A 147 -9.42 -2.77 5.07
C SER A 147 -10.16 -2.20 6.27
N GLU A 148 -9.77 -2.59 7.48
CA GLU A 148 -10.37 -2.05 8.70
C GLU A 148 -10.17 -0.54 8.82
N GLU A 149 -8.95 -0.07 8.54
CA GLU A 149 -8.66 1.36 8.57
C GLU A 149 -9.47 2.10 7.51
N PHE A 150 -9.53 1.55 6.31
CA PHE A 150 -10.27 2.16 5.21
C PHE A 150 -11.77 2.23 5.52
N ASP A 151 -12.36 1.13 5.99
CA ASP A 151 -13.78 1.10 6.33
C ASP A 151 -14.12 2.11 7.43
N THR A 152 -13.26 2.24 8.43
CA THR A 152 -13.44 3.23 9.49
C THR A 152 -13.44 4.65 8.94
N LEU A 153 -12.51 4.94 8.03
CA LEU A 153 -12.41 6.27 7.42
C LEU A 153 -13.60 6.56 6.52
N VAL A 154 -14.08 5.57 5.77
CA VAL A 154 -15.26 5.72 4.92
C VAL A 154 -16.48 6.04 5.79
N GLU A 155 -16.66 5.34 6.92
CA GLU A 155 -17.77 5.62 7.83
C GLU A 155 -17.72 7.04 8.39
N LYS A 156 -16.54 7.51 8.76
CA LYS A 156 -16.37 8.87 9.29
C LYS A 156 -16.62 9.94 8.26
N ASP A 157 -16.43 9.62 6.99
CA ASP A 157 -16.58 10.57 5.89
C ASP A 157 -18.04 10.76 5.47
N LYS A 158 -18.95 9.93 5.97
CA LYS A 158 -20.37 10.01 5.64
C LYS A 158 -21.10 11.16 6.33
#